data_80b690d5e24d8f1225be808ad06a17bd
#
_entry.id   80b690d5e24d8f1225be808ad06a17bd
#
_cell.length_a   1.000
_cell.length_b   1.000
_cell.length_c   1.000
_cell.angle_alpha   90.00
_cell.angle_beta   90.00
_cell.angle_gamma   90.00
#
_symmetry.space_group_name_H-M   'P 1'
#
loop_
_entity.id
_entity.type
_entity.pdbx_description
1 polymer ?
#
loop_
_entity_poly.entity_id
_entity_poly.type
_entity_poly.pdbx_seq_one_letter_code
_entity_poly.pdbx_strand_id
1 'polypeptide(L)'
;MGTIEIINFGCTNVKILQMLEKTASEMNLTLSGQEPPAFSKRLLFVIQLDEIGENTEASAFLKSNLENGYFKNSIAAIVVLSSSDLYTKSYSKKWIFVANSLGCEMIGHPLVEITGGYQNFNTWTKTVDEPLETIAMGLIKSLVTRLAEYKNLKLKQSKVLVLHAGHKKISNTLMLWERIESKLSERLGPEVSIKTLHVEEGQIRDCYGCAFETCTYYAMSRSCFYGGFVVESLYPSLEEADYVVWICPNYNDAISAKLMAVVNRLTALYRNMSFHEKYILAVVVSANSGNDVVSSQLIGALNINKGFRLPPKFALMEMANEPGEIFKRESIDSTINNYVNSVFEIMHKNMK
;
A
#
# COMPACT_ATOMS: atom_id res chain seq x y z
N MET A 1 -11.91 -1.79 -23.08
CA MET A 1 -11.46 -2.74 -22.05
C MET A 1 -9.93 -2.71 -22.01
N GLY A 2 -9.32 -2.79 -20.85
CA GLY A 2 -7.86 -2.62 -20.75
C GLY A 2 -7.15 -3.97 -20.93
N THR A 3 -5.99 -3.92 -21.57
CA THR A 3 -5.07 -5.07 -21.70
C THR A 3 -4.29 -5.23 -20.41
N ILE A 4 -4.12 -6.45 -19.90
CA ILE A 4 -3.17 -6.77 -18.84
C ILE A 4 -1.95 -7.44 -19.48
N GLU A 5 -0.78 -6.90 -19.20
CA GLU A 5 0.50 -7.50 -19.54
C GLU A 5 0.93 -8.42 -18.40
N ILE A 6 1.10 -9.71 -18.68
CA ILE A 6 1.63 -10.67 -17.71
C ILE A 6 3.13 -10.84 -17.95
N ILE A 7 3.91 -10.57 -16.92
CA ILE A 7 5.36 -10.75 -16.93
C ILE A 7 5.71 -11.90 -15.99
N ASN A 8 6.19 -13.00 -16.57
CA ASN A 8 6.51 -14.21 -15.84
C ASN A 8 8.01 -14.35 -15.62
N PHE A 9 8.42 -14.44 -14.36
CA PHE A 9 9.79 -14.68 -13.94
C PHE A 9 9.92 -16.09 -13.35
N GLY A 10 10.11 -17.08 -14.22
CA GLY A 10 10.44 -18.45 -13.83
C GLY A 10 9.29 -19.31 -13.29
N CYS A 11 8.05 -18.84 -13.28
CA CYS A 11 6.93 -19.69 -12.86
C CYS A 11 6.62 -20.75 -13.93
N THR A 12 6.68 -22.02 -13.55
CA THR A 12 6.36 -23.19 -14.37
C THR A 12 5.10 -23.93 -13.91
N ASN A 13 4.38 -23.39 -12.92
CA ASN A 13 3.14 -23.99 -12.42
C ASN A 13 2.02 -23.89 -13.46
N VAL A 14 1.80 -25.00 -14.18
CA VAL A 14 0.83 -25.08 -15.29
C VAL A 14 -0.58 -24.68 -14.87
N LYS A 15 -1.03 -25.08 -13.66
CA LYS A 15 -2.38 -24.74 -13.17
C LYS A 15 -2.57 -23.24 -13.00
N ILE A 16 -1.56 -22.56 -12.45
CA ILE A 16 -1.61 -21.10 -12.27
C ILE A 16 -1.61 -20.40 -13.64
N LEU A 17 -0.72 -20.79 -14.54
CA LEU A 17 -0.64 -20.20 -15.87
C LEU A 17 -1.94 -20.39 -16.67
N GLN A 18 -2.49 -21.60 -16.68
CA GLN A 18 -3.78 -21.89 -17.32
C GLN A 18 -4.93 -21.10 -16.70
N MET A 19 -4.94 -20.93 -15.36
CA MET A 19 -5.96 -20.14 -14.70
C MET A 19 -5.85 -18.66 -15.07
N LEU A 20 -4.64 -18.10 -15.16
CA LEU A 20 -4.42 -16.73 -15.61
C LEU A 20 -4.91 -16.52 -17.05
N GLU A 21 -4.56 -17.44 -17.96
CA GLU A 21 -5.03 -17.44 -19.35
C GLU A 21 -6.56 -17.52 -19.45
N LYS A 22 -7.17 -18.45 -18.70
CA LYS A 22 -8.62 -18.61 -18.65
C LYS A 22 -9.31 -17.34 -18.11
N THR A 23 -8.82 -16.77 -17.01
CA THR A 23 -9.40 -15.55 -16.42
C THR A 23 -9.28 -14.38 -17.40
N ALA A 24 -8.14 -14.24 -18.06
CA ALA A 24 -7.96 -13.21 -19.09
C ALA A 24 -8.95 -13.40 -20.27
N SER A 25 -9.13 -14.61 -20.73
CA SER A 25 -10.09 -14.93 -21.79
C SER A 25 -11.54 -14.64 -21.38
N GLU A 26 -11.96 -15.07 -20.18
CA GLU A 26 -13.30 -14.80 -19.64
C GLU A 26 -13.61 -13.29 -19.53
N MET A 27 -12.59 -12.47 -19.30
CA MET A 27 -12.73 -11.01 -19.18
C MET A 27 -12.52 -10.26 -20.51
N ASN A 28 -12.34 -10.96 -21.63
CA ASN A 28 -11.97 -10.39 -22.93
C ASN A 28 -10.69 -9.49 -22.82
N LEU A 29 -9.73 -9.91 -22.01
CA LEU A 29 -8.44 -9.27 -21.85
C LEU A 29 -7.44 -9.87 -22.85
N THR A 30 -6.65 -9.01 -23.47
CA THR A 30 -5.56 -9.49 -24.32
C THR A 30 -4.33 -9.71 -23.45
N LEU A 31 -3.78 -10.92 -23.43
CA LEU A 31 -2.45 -11.19 -22.88
C LEU A 31 -1.46 -10.77 -23.98
N SER A 32 -0.69 -9.72 -23.79
CA SER A 32 0.22 -9.26 -24.82
C SER A 32 1.60 -8.93 -24.28
N GLY A 33 2.61 -9.38 -25.05
CA GLY A 33 3.94 -8.79 -25.06
C GLY A 33 4.11 -7.73 -26.14
N GLN A 34 3.04 -7.10 -26.63
CA GLN A 34 3.08 -6.03 -27.64
C GLN A 34 2.71 -4.69 -27.00
N GLU A 35 3.25 -3.60 -27.55
CA GLU A 35 3.13 -2.24 -27.01
C GLU A 35 1.69 -1.85 -26.60
N PRO A 36 1.49 -1.34 -25.39
CA PRO A 36 0.17 -0.97 -24.89
C PRO A 36 -0.29 0.36 -25.48
N PRO A 37 -1.62 0.55 -25.62
CA PRO A 37 -2.18 1.85 -25.97
C PRO A 37 -1.90 2.90 -24.86
N ALA A 38 -2.00 4.18 -25.21
CA ALA A 38 -1.63 5.36 -24.40
C ALA A 38 -2.37 5.57 -23.06
N PHE A 39 -3.15 4.60 -22.60
CA PHE A 39 -3.86 4.60 -21.32
C PHE A 39 -3.17 3.66 -20.33
N SER A 40 -3.23 3.97 -19.05
CA SER A 40 -2.58 3.30 -17.90
C SER A 40 -2.30 1.80 -18.12
N LYS A 41 -1.04 1.46 -18.28
CA LYS A 41 -0.56 0.09 -18.47
C LYS A 41 -0.89 -0.74 -17.22
N ARG A 42 -1.58 -1.88 -17.39
CA ARG A 42 -1.86 -2.82 -16.29
C ARG A 42 -0.87 -3.96 -16.34
N LEU A 43 -0.17 -4.20 -15.24
CA LEU A 43 0.92 -5.17 -15.15
C LEU A 43 0.59 -6.22 -14.10
N LEU A 44 0.68 -7.49 -14.47
CA LEU A 44 0.64 -8.61 -13.54
C LEU A 44 2.00 -9.31 -13.56
N PHE A 45 2.71 -9.23 -12.45
CA PHE A 45 3.98 -9.92 -12.29
C PHE A 45 3.77 -11.28 -11.62
N VAL A 46 4.32 -12.32 -12.21
CA VAL A 46 4.30 -13.69 -11.67
C VAL A 46 5.75 -14.08 -11.41
N ILE A 47 6.12 -14.25 -10.14
CA ILE A 47 7.51 -14.43 -9.73
C ILE A 47 7.66 -15.73 -8.94
N GLN A 48 8.50 -16.64 -9.47
CA GLN A 48 8.93 -17.84 -8.76
C GLN A 48 10.19 -17.52 -7.97
N LEU A 49 10.14 -17.65 -6.65
CA LEU A 49 11.31 -17.52 -5.78
C LEU A 49 11.98 -18.89 -5.57
N ASP A 50 13.27 -18.86 -5.32
CA ASP A 50 14.06 -20.00 -4.88
C ASP A 50 13.82 -20.30 -3.36
N GLU A 51 14.58 -21.26 -2.81
CA GLU A 51 14.43 -21.73 -1.43
C GLU A 51 14.83 -20.65 -0.38
N ILE A 52 15.64 -19.68 -0.78
CA ILE A 52 16.06 -18.56 0.08
C ILE A 52 15.27 -17.26 -0.19
N GLY A 53 14.22 -17.33 -1.01
CA GLY A 53 13.30 -16.23 -1.26
C GLY A 53 13.81 -15.17 -2.23
N GLU A 54 14.65 -15.54 -3.22
CA GLU A 54 15.19 -14.63 -4.23
C GLU A 54 14.75 -15.02 -5.65
N ASN A 55 14.73 -14.03 -6.54
CA ASN A 55 14.62 -14.19 -7.99
C ASN A 55 15.51 -13.16 -8.69
N THR A 56 16.59 -13.62 -9.27
CA THR A 56 17.60 -12.75 -9.91
C THR A 56 17.10 -12.12 -11.20
N GLU A 57 16.25 -12.79 -11.98
CA GLU A 57 15.68 -12.28 -13.23
C GLU A 57 14.72 -11.11 -12.95
N ALA A 58 13.78 -11.27 -11.99
CA ALA A 58 12.89 -10.21 -11.60
C ALA A 58 13.64 -9.01 -10.98
N SER A 59 14.71 -9.26 -10.23
CA SER A 59 15.57 -8.21 -9.67
C SER A 59 16.36 -7.48 -10.77
N ALA A 60 16.87 -8.21 -11.77
CA ALA A 60 17.53 -7.62 -12.93
C ALA A 60 16.55 -6.78 -13.78
N PHE A 61 15.31 -7.23 -13.91
CA PHE A 61 14.25 -6.47 -14.58
C PHE A 61 13.99 -5.13 -13.90
N LEU A 62 13.86 -5.08 -12.57
CA LEU A 62 13.73 -3.81 -11.85
C LEU A 62 14.93 -2.90 -12.13
N LYS A 63 16.17 -3.45 -12.05
CA LYS A 63 17.40 -2.70 -12.28
C LYS A 63 17.48 -2.12 -13.69
N SER A 64 17.12 -2.89 -14.70
CA SER A 64 17.14 -2.43 -16.11
C SER A 64 16.10 -1.34 -16.41
N ASN A 65 15.08 -1.21 -15.55
CA ASN A 65 13.98 -0.25 -15.71
C ASN A 65 14.10 0.99 -14.79
N LEU A 66 15.23 1.20 -14.12
CA LEU A 66 15.41 2.32 -13.20
C LEU A 66 15.25 3.69 -13.88
N GLU A 67 15.67 3.83 -15.15
CA GLU A 67 15.74 5.13 -15.83
C GLU A 67 14.85 5.24 -17.07
N ASN A 68 14.35 4.12 -17.59
CA ASN A 68 13.63 4.10 -18.88
C ASN A 68 12.15 4.50 -18.82
N GLY A 69 11.61 4.71 -17.61
CA GLY A 69 10.23 5.12 -17.41
C GLY A 69 9.18 4.01 -17.61
N TYR A 70 9.59 2.75 -17.69
CA TYR A 70 8.69 1.60 -17.90
C TYR A 70 7.50 1.56 -16.95
N PHE A 71 7.71 1.92 -15.68
CA PHE A 71 6.69 1.90 -14.63
C PHE A 71 5.82 3.15 -14.57
N LYS A 72 6.14 4.21 -15.30
CA LYS A 72 5.33 5.44 -15.30
C LYS A 72 3.93 5.15 -15.84
N ASN A 73 2.92 5.69 -15.16
CA ASN A 73 1.51 5.53 -15.51
C ASN A 73 1.05 4.06 -15.58
N SER A 74 1.73 3.15 -14.89
CA SER A 74 1.32 1.76 -14.77
C SER A 74 0.60 1.50 -13.45
N ILE A 75 -0.24 0.46 -13.47
CA ILE A 75 -0.95 -0.07 -12.31
C ILE A 75 -0.59 -1.55 -12.23
N ALA A 76 -0.20 -2.04 -11.06
CA ALA A 76 0.29 -3.41 -10.97
C ALA A 76 -0.29 -4.23 -9.81
N ALA A 77 -0.17 -5.54 -9.99
CA ALA A 77 -0.36 -6.59 -9.01
C ALA A 77 0.73 -7.65 -9.19
N ILE A 78 0.92 -8.49 -8.17
CA ILE A 78 2.01 -9.47 -8.12
C ILE A 78 1.50 -10.80 -7.54
N VAL A 79 1.90 -11.89 -8.17
CA VAL A 79 1.77 -13.26 -7.66
C VAL A 79 3.17 -13.77 -7.38
N VAL A 80 3.42 -14.20 -6.15
CA VAL A 80 4.73 -14.73 -5.74
C VAL A 80 4.57 -16.17 -5.30
N LEU A 81 5.42 -17.03 -5.84
CA LEU A 81 5.44 -18.45 -5.51
C LEU A 81 6.79 -18.83 -4.91
N SER A 82 6.80 -19.69 -3.91
CA SER A 82 8.02 -20.32 -3.37
C SER A 82 7.70 -21.71 -2.82
N SER A 83 8.68 -22.60 -2.90
CA SER A 83 8.63 -23.88 -2.17
C SER A 83 8.89 -23.70 -0.67
N SER A 84 9.47 -22.55 -0.27
CA SER A 84 9.83 -22.17 1.09
C SER A 84 8.98 -21.03 1.59
N ASP A 85 8.86 -20.89 2.92
CA ASP A 85 8.22 -19.72 3.57
C ASP A 85 9.20 -18.58 3.81
N LEU A 86 10.48 -18.76 3.46
CA LEU A 86 11.52 -17.79 3.74
C LEU A 86 11.43 -16.58 2.82
N TYR A 87 11.43 -15.40 3.39
CA TYR A 87 11.57 -14.07 2.77
C TYR A 87 10.54 -13.70 1.70
N THR A 88 9.53 -14.52 1.39
CA THR A 88 8.51 -14.23 0.38
C THR A 88 7.85 -12.86 0.57
N LYS A 89 7.45 -12.53 1.82
CA LYS A 89 6.93 -11.20 2.17
C LYS A 89 7.97 -10.09 2.05
N SER A 90 9.21 -10.35 2.43
CA SER A 90 10.29 -9.34 2.38
C SER A 90 10.65 -9.04 0.93
N TYR A 91 10.77 -10.05 0.08
CA TYR A 91 10.97 -9.89 -1.35
C TYR A 91 9.84 -9.10 -2.01
N SER A 92 8.58 -9.48 -1.72
CA SER A 92 7.41 -8.82 -2.28
C SER A 92 7.34 -7.33 -1.87
N LYS A 93 7.61 -7.00 -0.61
CA LYS A 93 7.64 -5.61 -0.13
C LYS A 93 8.73 -4.78 -0.83
N LYS A 94 9.96 -5.33 -0.92
CA LYS A 94 11.08 -4.70 -1.64
C LYS A 94 10.72 -4.46 -3.10
N TRP A 95 10.17 -5.49 -3.77
CA TRP A 95 9.80 -5.40 -5.17
C TRP A 95 8.73 -4.33 -5.42
N ILE A 96 7.65 -4.34 -4.63
CA ILE A 96 6.57 -3.33 -4.67
C ILE A 96 7.13 -1.93 -4.41
N PHE A 97 7.98 -1.77 -3.39
CA PHE A 97 8.59 -0.49 -3.04
C PHE A 97 9.39 0.10 -4.20
N VAL A 98 10.26 -0.71 -4.83
CA VAL A 98 11.08 -0.25 -5.95
C VAL A 98 10.20 0.11 -7.15
N ALA A 99 9.27 -0.76 -7.56
CA ALA A 99 8.36 -0.47 -8.67
C ALA A 99 7.52 0.80 -8.42
N ASN A 100 7.04 0.99 -7.17
CA ASN A 100 6.29 2.19 -6.78
C ASN A 100 7.16 3.46 -6.85
N SER A 101 8.41 3.40 -6.40
CA SER A 101 9.37 4.50 -6.48
C SER A 101 9.67 4.90 -7.94
N LEU A 102 9.56 3.96 -8.87
CA LEU A 102 9.70 4.17 -10.31
C LEU A 102 8.42 4.69 -10.99
N GLY A 103 7.34 4.86 -10.26
CA GLY A 103 6.10 5.46 -10.73
C GLY A 103 4.95 4.49 -10.99
N CYS A 104 5.06 3.24 -10.51
CA CYS A 104 3.98 2.27 -10.55
C CYS A 104 2.98 2.49 -9.41
N GLU A 105 1.71 2.50 -9.72
CA GLU A 105 0.62 2.42 -8.75
C GLU A 105 0.34 0.95 -8.41
N MET A 106 0.12 0.61 -7.13
CA MET A 106 -0.31 -0.72 -6.73
C MET A 106 -1.77 -0.72 -6.31
N ILE A 107 -2.52 -1.69 -6.80
CA ILE A 107 -3.90 -1.89 -6.36
C ILE A 107 -3.95 -2.23 -4.86
N GLY A 108 -5.12 -2.12 -4.25
CA GLY A 108 -5.33 -2.64 -2.90
C GLY A 108 -5.22 -4.17 -2.86
N HIS A 109 -4.54 -4.74 -1.87
CA HIS A 109 -4.15 -6.15 -1.83
C HIS A 109 -3.44 -6.60 -3.12
N PRO A 110 -2.28 -6.02 -3.45
CA PRO A 110 -1.61 -6.26 -4.73
C PRO A 110 -0.93 -7.62 -4.83
N LEU A 111 -0.82 -8.35 -3.71
CA LEU A 111 -0.05 -9.59 -3.59
C LEU A 111 -0.96 -10.78 -3.33
N VAL A 112 -0.78 -11.83 -4.14
CA VAL A 112 -1.11 -13.22 -3.77
C VAL A 112 0.21 -13.98 -3.65
N GLU A 113 0.46 -14.51 -2.46
CA GLU A 113 1.65 -15.25 -2.10
C GLU A 113 1.28 -16.73 -1.93
N ILE A 114 2.03 -17.61 -2.57
CA ILE A 114 1.84 -19.07 -2.50
C ILE A 114 3.13 -19.68 -1.98
N THR A 115 3.09 -20.23 -0.77
CA THR A 115 4.21 -20.97 -0.19
C THR A 115 3.95 -22.48 -0.24
N GLY A 116 4.96 -23.27 0.11
CA GLY A 116 4.93 -24.73 -0.02
C GLY A 116 3.66 -25.38 0.48
N GLY A 117 2.96 -26.12 -0.39
CA GLY A 117 1.73 -26.83 -0.06
C GLY A 117 0.53 -25.97 0.26
N TYR A 118 0.53 -24.68 -0.11
CA TYR A 118 -0.56 -23.72 0.15
C TYR A 118 -0.86 -23.45 1.65
N GLN A 119 0.06 -23.81 2.55
CA GLN A 119 -0.18 -23.72 4.01
C GLN A 119 -0.46 -22.30 4.50
N ASN A 120 0.04 -21.28 3.84
CA ASN A 120 -0.22 -19.88 4.14
C ASN A 120 -1.71 -19.49 3.97
N PHE A 121 -2.55 -20.33 3.36
CA PHE A 121 -4.00 -20.13 3.25
C PHE A 121 -4.82 -20.81 4.33
N ASN A 122 -4.22 -21.53 5.29
CA ASN A 122 -4.95 -22.21 6.37
C ASN A 122 -5.92 -21.31 7.15
N THR A 123 -5.62 -20.02 7.27
CA THR A 123 -6.52 -19.08 7.97
C THR A 123 -7.83 -18.83 7.24
N TRP A 124 -7.86 -19.05 5.92
CA TRP A 124 -9.06 -18.87 5.10
C TRP A 124 -10.08 -19.99 5.29
N THR A 125 -9.64 -21.19 5.74
CA THR A 125 -10.55 -22.31 6.04
C THR A 125 -11.52 -22.01 7.17
N LYS A 126 -11.29 -20.96 7.96
CA LYS A 126 -12.24 -20.46 8.97
C LYS A 126 -13.49 -19.82 8.37
N THR A 127 -13.44 -19.43 7.09
CA THR A 127 -14.51 -18.73 6.42
C THR A 127 -14.96 -19.40 5.12
N VAL A 128 -14.11 -20.26 4.54
CA VAL A 128 -14.35 -20.94 3.26
C VAL A 128 -14.00 -22.42 3.43
N ASP A 129 -14.98 -23.28 3.24
CA ASP A 129 -14.81 -24.76 3.34
C ASP A 129 -14.42 -25.32 1.94
N GLU A 130 -13.20 -25.04 1.53
CA GLU A 130 -12.64 -25.44 0.23
C GLU A 130 -11.17 -25.88 0.38
N PRO A 131 -10.66 -26.73 -0.54
CA PRO A 131 -9.24 -27.07 -0.58
C PRO A 131 -8.35 -25.82 -0.70
N LEU A 132 -7.20 -25.82 -0.02
CA LEU A 132 -6.27 -24.67 -0.02
C LEU A 132 -5.86 -24.22 -1.43
N GLU A 133 -5.68 -25.17 -2.35
CA GLU A 133 -5.38 -24.87 -3.77
C GLU A 133 -6.53 -24.10 -4.42
N THR A 134 -7.78 -24.51 -4.18
CA THR A 134 -8.98 -23.82 -4.71
C THR A 134 -9.07 -22.40 -4.17
N ILE A 135 -8.81 -22.22 -2.87
CA ILE A 135 -8.75 -20.90 -2.23
C ILE A 135 -7.68 -20.03 -2.91
N ALA A 136 -6.46 -20.56 -3.10
CA ALA A 136 -5.38 -19.84 -3.76
C ALA A 136 -5.76 -19.40 -5.20
N MET A 137 -6.34 -20.29 -5.99
CA MET A 137 -6.80 -19.98 -7.34
C MET A 137 -7.90 -18.91 -7.35
N GLY A 138 -8.83 -18.98 -6.42
CA GLY A 138 -9.87 -17.97 -6.22
C GLY A 138 -9.30 -16.58 -5.90
N LEU A 139 -8.26 -16.52 -5.06
CA LEU A 139 -7.57 -15.28 -4.72
C LEU A 139 -6.80 -14.69 -5.91
N ILE A 140 -6.14 -15.53 -6.73
CA ILE A 140 -5.48 -15.05 -7.96
C ILE A 140 -6.54 -14.52 -8.94
N LYS A 141 -7.65 -15.25 -9.15
CA LYS A 141 -8.75 -14.76 -10.00
C LYS A 141 -9.27 -13.40 -9.52
N SER A 142 -9.51 -13.25 -8.22
CA SER A 142 -9.92 -11.98 -7.62
C SER A 142 -8.87 -10.87 -7.82
N LEU A 143 -7.58 -11.18 -7.72
CA LEU A 143 -6.50 -10.24 -7.97
C LEU A 143 -6.53 -9.71 -9.41
N VAL A 144 -6.61 -10.61 -10.38
CA VAL A 144 -6.68 -10.28 -11.82
C VAL A 144 -7.93 -9.45 -12.12
N THR A 145 -9.07 -9.83 -11.57
CA THR A 145 -10.33 -9.09 -11.73
C THR A 145 -10.20 -7.66 -11.19
N ARG A 146 -9.68 -7.47 -9.97
CA ARG A 146 -9.47 -6.14 -9.40
C ARG A 146 -8.48 -5.30 -10.20
N LEU A 147 -7.43 -5.92 -10.76
CA LEU A 147 -6.50 -5.23 -11.64
C LEU A 147 -7.15 -4.81 -12.96
N ALA A 148 -7.95 -5.69 -13.57
CA ALA A 148 -8.68 -5.42 -14.82
C ALA A 148 -9.73 -4.32 -14.66
N GLU A 149 -10.47 -4.35 -13.56
CA GLU A 149 -11.56 -3.41 -13.25
C GLU A 149 -11.08 -2.12 -12.57
N TYR A 150 -9.77 -1.99 -12.33
CA TYR A 150 -9.22 -0.83 -11.66
C TYR A 150 -9.63 0.48 -12.36
N LYS A 151 -10.18 1.41 -11.59
CA LYS A 151 -10.62 2.74 -12.03
C LYS A 151 -10.14 3.80 -11.06
N ASN A 152 -9.95 5.01 -11.58
CA ASN A 152 -9.77 6.18 -10.72
C ASN A 152 -11.04 6.40 -9.89
N LEU A 153 -10.90 7.01 -8.74
CA LEU A 153 -12.04 7.47 -7.97
C LEU A 153 -12.74 8.62 -8.72
N LYS A 154 -14.01 8.86 -8.37
CA LYS A 154 -14.77 10.00 -8.92
C LYS A 154 -15.22 10.87 -7.74
N LEU A 155 -14.29 11.63 -7.21
CA LEU A 155 -14.48 12.45 -6.03
C LEU A 155 -14.98 13.86 -6.40
N LYS A 156 -15.90 14.40 -5.62
CA LYS A 156 -16.27 15.83 -5.71
C LYS A 156 -15.28 16.70 -4.94
N GLN A 157 -14.69 16.15 -3.88
CA GLN A 157 -13.72 16.76 -3.01
C GLN A 157 -12.83 15.65 -2.46
N SER A 158 -11.52 15.89 -2.35
CA SER A 158 -10.57 14.95 -1.74
C SER A 158 -10.55 15.13 -0.23
N LYS A 159 -10.88 14.07 0.51
CA LYS A 159 -10.83 14.05 1.98
C LYS A 159 -9.53 13.37 2.44
N VAL A 160 -8.71 14.12 3.12
CA VAL A 160 -7.38 13.68 3.59
C VAL A 160 -7.39 13.54 5.10
N LEU A 161 -7.04 12.37 5.58
CA LEU A 161 -6.77 12.11 6.99
C LEU A 161 -5.28 12.04 7.23
N VAL A 162 -4.76 12.85 8.13
CA VAL A 162 -3.35 12.85 8.54
C VAL A 162 -3.22 12.23 9.91
N LEU A 163 -2.34 11.24 10.04
CA LEU A 163 -2.07 10.51 11.29
C LEU A 163 -0.63 10.75 11.74
N HIS A 164 -0.44 11.25 12.96
CA HIS A 164 0.87 11.44 13.55
C HIS A 164 0.89 11.15 15.05
N ALA A 165 2.08 10.83 15.58
CA ALA A 165 2.36 10.69 17.01
C ALA A 165 3.52 11.60 17.47
N GLY A 166 3.92 12.57 16.63
CA GLY A 166 5.06 13.45 16.88
C GLY A 166 4.67 14.73 17.63
N HIS A 167 5.63 15.29 18.35
CA HIS A 167 5.47 16.61 19.02
C HIS A 167 5.77 17.75 18.05
N LYS A 168 4.85 18.70 17.90
CA LYS A 168 4.92 19.82 16.94
C LYS A 168 6.22 20.62 16.96
N LYS A 169 6.84 20.80 18.14
CA LYS A 169 8.02 21.65 18.31
C LYS A 169 9.34 20.98 17.93
N ILE A 170 9.38 19.65 17.82
CA ILE A 170 10.64 18.90 17.66
C ILE A 170 10.62 17.90 16.50
N SER A 171 9.46 17.55 15.97
CA SER A 171 9.36 16.52 14.92
C SER A 171 9.65 17.08 13.54
N ASN A 172 10.82 16.79 12.97
CA ASN A 172 11.15 17.12 11.59
C ASN A 172 10.12 16.56 10.59
N THR A 173 9.60 15.35 10.85
CA THR A 173 8.60 14.70 10.00
C THR A 173 7.30 15.51 9.96
N LEU A 174 6.84 15.99 11.11
CA LEU A 174 5.63 16.80 11.19
C LEU A 174 5.83 18.19 10.59
N MET A 175 6.96 18.84 10.86
CA MET A 175 7.32 20.14 10.25
C MET A 175 7.36 20.06 8.73
N LEU A 176 7.92 18.95 8.19
CA LEU A 176 7.95 18.69 6.75
C LEU A 176 6.54 18.55 6.18
N TRP A 177 5.67 17.81 6.87
CA TRP A 177 4.26 17.68 6.47
C TRP A 177 3.53 19.02 6.48
N GLU A 178 3.66 19.82 7.53
CA GLU A 178 3.02 21.14 7.61
C GLU A 178 3.35 22.04 6.41
N ARG A 179 4.59 21.96 5.92
CA ARG A 179 4.99 22.69 4.70
C ARG A 179 4.33 22.10 3.44
N ILE A 180 4.22 20.77 3.36
CA ILE A 180 3.53 20.08 2.25
C ILE A 180 2.05 20.41 2.26
N GLU A 181 1.41 20.34 3.43
CA GLU A 181 -0.01 20.63 3.62
C GLU A 181 -0.37 22.06 3.19
N SER A 182 0.44 23.06 3.58
CA SER A 182 0.27 24.45 3.14
C SER A 182 0.26 24.56 1.61
N LYS A 183 1.26 23.99 0.93
CA LYS A 183 1.36 24.03 -0.53
C LYS A 183 0.23 23.25 -1.24
N LEU A 184 -0.20 22.12 -0.68
CA LEU A 184 -1.35 21.38 -1.21
C LEU A 184 -2.65 22.18 -1.06
N SER A 185 -2.86 22.80 0.09
CA SER A 185 -4.04 23.63 0.36
C SER A 185 -4.10 24.87 -0.54
N GLU A 186 -2.97 25.53 -0.78
CA GLU A 186 -2.88 26.65 -1.71
C GLU A 186 -3.26 26.23 -3.15
N ARG A 187 -2.85 25.03 -3.56
CA ARG A 187 -3.02 24.56 -4.93
C ARG A 187 -4.39 23.97 -5.22
N LEU A 188 -4.97 23.24 -4.26
CA LEU A 188 -6.27 22.57 -4.39
C LEU A 188 -7.44 23.43 -3.87
N GLY A 189 -7.16 24.39 -2.99
CA GLY A 189 -8.21 25.26 -2.43
C GLY A 189 -9.35 24.47 -1.79
N PRO A 190 -10.62 24.75 -2.16
CA PRO A 190 -11.79 24.08 -1.58
C PRO A 190 -11.97 22.63 -2.06
N GLU A 191 -11.20 22.17 -3.02
CA GLU A 191 -11.26 20.79 -3.53
C GLU A 191 -10.60 19.77 -2.59
N VAL A 192 -9.92 20.23 -1.53
CA VAL A 192 -9.32 19.37 -0.51
C VAL A 192 -9.83 19.72 0.88
N SER A 193 -10.12 18.71 1.68
CA SER A 193 -10.41 18.84 3.11
C SER A 193 -9.39 17.99 3.88
N ILE A 194 -8.62 18.59 4.78
CA ILE A 194 -7.57 17.92 5.53
C ILE A 194 -7.95 17.88 7.01
N LYS A 195 -7.99 16.68 7.57
CA LYS A 195 -8.23 16.43 9.00
C LYS A 195 -7.00 15.78 9.60
N THR A 196 -6.41 16.39 10.61
CA THR A 196 -5.25 15.87 11.32
C THR A 196 -5.65 15.28 12.67
N LEU A 197 -5.22 14.05 12.94
CA LEU A 197 -5.39 13.36 14.21
C LEU A 197 -4.04 13.09 14.87
N HIS A 198 -3.85 13.63 16.06
CA HIS A 198 -2.72 13.32 16.93
C HIS A 198 -3.05 12.07 17.74
N VAL A 199 -2.40 10.96 17.40
CA VAL A 199 -2.70 9.64 17.97
C VAL A 199 -2.39 9.58 19.48
N GLU A 200 -1.45 10.40 19.96
CA GLU A 200 -1.03 10.40 21.36
C GLU A 200 -2.06 11.03 22.30
N GLU A 201 -2.80 12.05 21.85
CA GLU A 201 -3.83 12.73 22.64
C GLU A 201 -4.96 11.79 23.04
N GLY A 202 -5.22 10.74 22.25
CA GLY A 202 -6.24 9.73 22.49
C GLY A 202 -5.84 8.57 23.40
N GLN A 203 -4.65 8.54 23.97
CA GLN A 203 -4.15 7.42 24.79
C GLN A 203 -4.37 6.06 24.11
N ILE A 204 -3.90 5.90 22.89
CA ILE A 204 -4.12 4.69 22.10
C ILE A 204 -3.57 3.45 22.81
N ARG A 205 -4.42 2.42 22.96
CA ARG A 205 -4.03 1.08 23.40
C ARG A 205 -3.82 0.20 22.19
N ASP A 206 -2.82 -0.67 22.22
CA ASP A 206 -2.57 -1.61 21.15
C ASP A 206 -3.66 -2.70 21.08
N CYS A 207 -3.62 -3.51 20.04
CA CYS A 207 -4.47 -4.68 19.86
C CYS A 207 -3.99 -5.82 20.79
N TYR A 208 -4.90 -6.39 21.57
CA TYR A 208 -4.59 -7.50 22.50
C TYR A 208 -4.77 -8.89 21.87
N GLY A 209 -5.07 -8.97 20.57
CA GLY A 209 -5.21 -10.26 19.88
C GLY A 209 -6.43 -11.07 20.34
N CYS A 210 -7.62 -10.46 20.38
CA CYS A 210 -8.86 -11.16 20.69
C CYS A 210 -9.09 -12.37 19.79
N ALA A 211 -9.85 -13.36 20.29
CA ALA A 211 -10.34 -14.46 19.47
C ALA A 211 -11.06 -13.94 18.21
N PHE A 212 -11.03 -14.74 17.14
CA PHE A 212 -11.59 -14.36 15.84
C PHE A 212 -13.06 -13.94 15.96
N GLU A 213 -13.87 -14.74 16.65
CA GLU A 213 -15.31 -14.52 16.87
C GLU A 213 -15.56 -13.22 17.63
N THR A 214 -14.81 -12.97 18.70
CA THR A 214 -14.91 -11.73 19.49
C THR A 214 -14.57 -10.50 18.64
N CYS A 215 -13.47 -10.56 17.90
CA CYS A 215 -13.08 -9.46 17.02
C CYS A 215 -14.12 -9.22 15.93
N THR A 216 -14.68 -10.27 15.34
CA THR A 216 -15.72 -10.19 14.31
C THR A 216 -17.03 -9.62 14.87
N TYR A 217 -17.45 -10.05 16.06
CA TYR A 217 -18.65 -9.52 16.72
C TYR A 217 -18.62 -7.99 16.87
N TYR A 218 -17.53 -7.45 17.43
CA TYR A 218 -17.41 -5.99 17.55
C TYR A 218 -17.24 -5.28 16.20
N ALA A 219 -16.55 -5.91 15.24
CA ALA A 219 -16.38 -5.37 13.90
C ALA A 219 -17.71 -5.15 13.17
N MET A 220 -18.73 -6.00 13.40
CA MET A 220 -20.06 -5.84 12.76
C MET A 220 -20.70 -4.48 13.06
N SER A 221 -20.43 -3.90 14.23
CA SER A 221 -20.86 -2.56 14.62
C SER A 221 -19.78 -1.50 14.41
N ARG A 222 -18.78 -1.75 13.56
CA ARG A 222 -17.63 -0.86 13.30
C ARG A 222 -16.92 -0.43 14.58
N SER A 223 -16.77 -1.37 15.51
CA SER A 223 -16.22 -1.14 16.83
C SER A 223 -15.08 -2.11 17.15
N CYS A 224 -14.43 -1.90 18.28
CA CYS A 224 -13.43 -2.77 18.86
C CYS A 224 -13.70 -2.87 20.35
N PHE A 225 -13.56 -4.06 20.94
CA PHE A 225 -13.79 -4.31 22.37
C PHE A 225 -13.14 -3.28 23.30
N TYR A 226 -11.97 -2.77 22.91
CA TYR A 226 -11.21 -1.81 23.72
C TYR A 226 -11.64 -0.34 23.52
N GLY A 227 -12.63 -0.04 22.67
CA GLY A 227 -13.21 1.29 22.50
C GLY A 227 -12.21 2.42 22.35
N GLY A 228 -12.55 3.57 22.97
CA GLY A 228 -11.71 4.76 23.09
C GLY A 228 -11.45 5.48 21.77
N PHE A 229 -10.41 6.29 21.73
CA PHE A 229 -10.04 7.16 20.60
C PHE A 229 -10.11 6.46 19.22
N VAL A 230 -9.72 5.17 19.15
CA VAL A 230 -9.72 4.43 17.90
C VAL A 230 -11.12 4.24 17.34
N VAL A 231 -12.10 3.94 18.21
CA VAL A 231 -13.49 3.73 17.80
C VAL A 231 -14.23 5.06 17.65
N GLU A 232 -13.96 6.01 18.55
CA GLU A 232 -14.71 7.26 18.64
C GLU A 232 -14.26 8.32 17.64
N SER A 233 -12.98 8.33 17.27
CA SER A 233 -12.40 9.37 16.42
C SER A 233 -11.72 8.82 15.17
N LEU A 234 -10.88 7.77 15.30
CA LEU A 234 -10.09 7.27 14.19
C LEU A 234 -10.94 6.53 13.15
N TYR A 235 -11.81 5.60 13.57
CA TYR A 235 -12.62 4.82 12.63
C TYR A 235 -13.55 5.71 11.79
N PRO A 236 -14.35 6.64 12.37
CA PRO A 236 -15.16 7.54 11.55
C PRO A 236 -14.33 8.38 10.59
N SER A 237 -13.16 8.87 11.02
CA SER A 237 -12.28 9.66 10.17
C SER A 237 -11.69 8.84 9.02
N LEU A 238 -11.35 7.57 9.25
CA LEU A 238 -10.88 6.66 8.21
C LEU A 238 -11.99 6.26 7.23
N GLU A 239 -13.21 6.09 7.70
CA GLU A 239 -14.35 5.79 6.83
C GLU A 239 -14.60 6.91 5.83
N GLU A 240 -14.49 8.16 6.28
CA GLU A 240 -14.70 9.34 5.44
C GLU A 240 -13.52 9.64 4.51
N ALA A 241 -12.29 9.27 4.88
CA ALA A 241 -11.09 9.65 4.14
C ALA A 241 -10.95 8.90 2.82
N ASP A 242 -10.53 9.62 1.78
CA ASP A 242 -10.07 9.06 0.49
C ASP A 242 -8.56 8.81 0.51
N TYR A 243 -7.83 9.66 1.22
CA TYR A 243 -6.36 9.61 1.36
C TYR A 243 -5.99 9.59 2.84
N VAL A 244 -5.08 8.70 3.21
CA VAL A 244 -4.55 8.61 4.58
C VAL A 244 -3.06 8.85 4.56
N VAL A 245 -2.62 9.94 5.17
CA VAL A 245 -1.22 10.34 5.27
C VAL A 245 -0.63 9.86 6.59
N TRP A 246 0.42 9.08 6.52
CA TRP A 246 1.14 8.54 7.67
C TRP A 246 2.41 9.35 7.91
N ILE A 247 2.46 10.10 8.99
CA ILE A 247 3.63 10.89 9.41
C ILE A 247 4.47 10.02 10.34
N CYS A 248 5.51 9.39 9.76
CA CYS A 248 6.29 8.34 10.39
C CYS A 248 7.75 8.75 10.62
N PRO A 249 8.11 9.30 11.77
CA PRO A 249 9.52 9.35 12.16
C PRO A 249 10.06 7.93 12.29
N ASN A 250 11.30 7.72 11.86
CA ASN A 250 11.98 6.44 12.01
C ASN A 250 12.53 6.31 13.44
N TYR A 251 12.07 5.28 14.15
CA TYR A 251 12.60 4.90 15.46
C TYR A 251 13.12 3.46 15.38
N ASN A 252 14.45 3.29 15.37
CA ASN A 252 15.08 1.96 15.29
C ASN A 252 14.58 1.13 14.10
N ASP A 253 14.53 1.74 12.92
CA ASP A 253 14.05 1.15 11.66
C ASP A 253 12.61 0.59 11.73
N ALA A 254 11.77 1.24 12.53
CA ALA A 254 10.38 0.86 12.72
C ALA A 254 9.44 2.07 12.76
N ILE A 255 8.18 1.81 12.40
CA ILE A 255 7.05 2.70 12.65
C ILE A 255 6.90 2.87 14.17
N SER A 256 6.66 4.10 14.63
CA SER A 256 6.47 4.37 16.06
C SER A 256 5.40 3.46 16.67
N ALA A 257 5.59 3.03 17.93
CA ALA A 257 4.70 2.10 18.62
C ALA A 257 3.22 2.54 18.59
N LYS A 258 2.95 3.84 18.72
CA LYS A 258 1.59 4.39 18.70
C LYS A 258 0.93 4.32 17.32
N LEU A 259 1.67 4.59 16.25
CA LEU A 259 1.17 4.41 14.89
C LEU A 259 1.03 2.93 14.54
N MET A 260 1.90 2.07 15.07
CA MET A 260 1.74 0.62 14.92
C MET A 260 0.50 0.11 15.66
N ALA A 261 0.17 0.65 16.84
CA ALA A 261 -1.08 0.34 17.54
C ALA A 261 -2.32 0.74 16.69
N VAL A 262 -2.26 1.86 15.96
CA VAL A 262 -3.29 2.20 14.97
C VAL A 262 -3.40 1.10 13.92
N VAL A 263 -2.29 0.72 13.27
CA VAL A 263 -2.27 -0.34 12.25
C VAL A 263 -2.88 -1.64 12.75
N ASN A 264 -2.50 -2.07 13.96
CA ASN A 264 -2.98 -3.32 14.57
C ASN A 264 -4.49 -3.27 14.81
N ARG A 265 -4.99 -2.13 15.30
CA ARG A 265 -6.42 -1.96 15.59
C ARG A 265 -7.29 -1.74 14.36
N LEU A 266 -6.72 -1.39 13.19
CA LEU A 266 -7.48 -1.37 11.94
C LEU A 266 -8.07 -2.74 11.57
N THR A 267 -7.61 -3.83 12.19
CA THR A 267 -8.11 -5.18 11.92
C THR A 267 -9.61 -5.30 12.16
N ALA A 268 -10.17 -4.66 13.19
CA ALA A 268 -11.61 -4.71 13.44
C ALA A 268 -12.38 -3.96 12.33
N LEU A 269 -11.95 -2.75 11.96
CA LEU A 269 -12.59 -1.98 10.88
C LEU A 269 -12.47 -2.72 9.53
N TYR A 270 -11.31 -3.28 9.23
CA TYR A 270 -11.02 -4.06 8.02
C TYR A 270 -11.95 -5.29 7.84
N ARG A 271 -12.43 -5.88 8.94
CA ARG A 271 -13.41 -7.00 8.88
C ARG A 271 -14.79 -6.58 8.38
N ASN A 272 -15.11 -5.30 8.45
CA ASN A 272 -16.42 -4.75 8.10
C ASN A 272 -16.41 -3.97 6.80
N MET A 273 -15.27 -3.36 6.41
CA MET A 273 -15.18 -2.56 5.21
C MET A 273 -13.91 -2.84 4.41
N SER A 274 -13.98 -2.61 3.11
CA SER A 274 -12.81 -2.64 2.21
C SER A 274 -12.11 -1.28 2.18
N PHE A 275 -10.77 -1.31 2.09
CA PHE A 275 -9.96 -0.11 1.87
C PHE A 275 -9.49 0.03 0.42
N HIS A 276 -10.03 -0.75 -0.53
CA HIS A 276 -9.61 -0.77 -1.94
C HIS A 276 -9.82 0.56 -2.68
N GLU A 277 -10.60 1.48 -2.13
CA GLU A 277 -10.83 2.81 -2.69
C GLU A 277 -10.16 3.92 -1.86
N LYS A 278 -9.24 3.58 -0.99
CA LYS A 278 -8.50 4.52 -0.15
C LYS A 278 -7.02 4.46 -0.45
N TYR A 279 -6.40 5.62 -0.57
CA TYR A 279 -4.96 5.75 -0.82
C TYR A 279 -4.17 5.95 0.45
N ILE A 280 -2.96 5.39 0.51
CA ILE A 280 -1.97 5.76 1.52
C ILE A 280 -0.90 6.68 0.95
N LEU A 281 -0.52 7.66 1.73
CA LEU A 281 0.63 8.53 1.52
C LEU A 281 1.48 8.50 2.79
N ALA A 282 2.77 8.78 2.68
CA ALA A 282 3.65 8.79 3.83
C ALA A 282 4.68 9.92 3.77
N VAL A 283 5.03 10.44 4.94
CA VAL A 283 6.23 11.25 5.14
C VAL A 283 7.09 10.54 6.17
N VAL A 284 8.31 10.19 5.79
CA VAL A 284 9.25 9.43 6.62
C VAL A 284 10.53 10.23 6.78
N VAL A 285 10.94 10.49 8.02
CA VAL A 285 12.23 11.14 8.31
C VAL A 285 13.02 10.27 9.27
N SER A 286 14.24 9.95 8.88
CA SER A 286 15.23 9.22 9.70
C SER A 286 16.37 10.13 10.10
N ALA A 287 16.98 9.85 11.24
CA ALA A 287 18.22 10.56 11.62
C ALA A 287 19.38 10.23 10.67
N ASN A 288 19.47 8.99 10.20
CA ASN A 288 20.55 8.47 9.36
C ASN A 288 20.02 7.77 8.11
N SER A 289 19.57 6.52 8.24
CA SER A 289 19.11 5.63 7.18
C SER A 289 17.82 4.92 7.61
N GLY A 290 17.33 3.96 6.82
CA GLY A 290 16.17 3.13 7.18
C GLY A 290 14.81 3.73 6.80
N ASN A 291 14.76 4.81 6.02
CA ASN A 291 13.50 5.36 5.49
C ASN A 291 12.74 4.34 4.64
N ASP A 292 13.46 3.57 3.84
CA ASP A 292 12.93 2.48 3.02
C ASP A 292 12.38 1.33 3.88
N VAL A 293 12.99 1.05 5.03
CA VAL A 293 12.51 0.02 5.98
C VAL A 293 11.14 0.42 6.53
N VAL A 294 10.99 1.66 7.03
CA VAL A 294 9.72 2.19 7.53
C VAL A 294 8.65 2.22 6.41
N SER A 295 9.02 2.69 5.22
CA SER A 295 8.11 2.73 4.06
C SER A 295 7.68 1.31 3.64
N SER A 296 8.59 0.34 3.67
CA SER A 296 8.28 -1.07 3.39
C SER A 296 7.36 -1.70 4.46
N GLN A 297 7.47 -1.27 5.72
CA GLN A 297 6.52 -1.69 6.76
C GLN A 297 5.11 -1.17 6.49
N LEU A 298 4.96 0.09 6.05
CA LEU A 298 3.67 0.65 5.64
C LEU A 298 3.07 -0.10 4.43
N ILE A 299 3.88 -0.43 3.42
CA ILE A 299 3.45 -1.28 2.29
C ILE A 299 2.91 -2.61 2.80
N GLY A 300 3.68 -3.33 3.64
CA GLY A 300 3.28 -4.62 4.18
C GLY A 300 2.01 -4.54 5.01
N ALA A 301 1.95 -3.56 5.93
CA ALA A 301 0.83 -3.42 6.85
C ALA A 301 -0.46 -2.92 6.19
N LEU A 302 -0.36 -1.94 5.31
CA LEU A 302 -1.52 -1.21 4.81
C LEU A 302 -1.91 -1.61 3.38
N ASN A 303 -0.96 -1.64 2.44
CA ASN A 303 -1.27 -2.00 1.06
C ASN A 303 -1.47 -3.52 0.90
N ILE A 304 -0.52 -4.34 1.36
CA ILE A 304 -0.61 -5.80 1.25
C ILE A 304 -1.67 -6.37 2.19
N ASN A 305 -1.66 -6.04 3.48
CA ASN A 305 -2.50 -6.71 4.48
C ASN A 305 -3.87 -6.05 4.72
N LYS A 306 -4.05 -4.78 4.41
CA LYS A 306 -5.32 -4.07 4.61
C LYS A 306 -5.98 -3.62 3.31
N GLY A 307 -5.24 -3.61 2.20
CA GLY A 307 -5.81 -3.36 0.89
C GLY A 307 -5.98 -1.89 0.51
N PHE A 308 -5.25 -0.98 1.14
CA PHE A 308 -5.16 0.40 0.65
C PHE A 308 -4.44 0.44 -0.69
N ARG A 309 -4.81 1.37 -1.56
CA ARG A 309 -4.06 1.68 -2.79
C ARG A 309 -2.74 2.36 -2.46
N LEU A 310 -1.72 2.04 -3.24
CA LEU A 310 -0.41 2.65 -3.13
C LEU A 310 -0.16 3.52 -4.38
N PRO A 311 -0.34 4.84 -4.28
CA PRO A 311 -0.13 5.70 -5.43
C PRO A 311 1.34 5.77 -5.81
N PRO A 312 1.70 6.15 -7.05
CA PRO A 312 3.10 6.31 -7.45
C PRO A 312 3.88 7.20 -6.47
N LYS A 313 5.06 6.74 -6.05
CA LYS A 313 5.93 7.50 -5.13
C LYS A 313 5.22 7.90 -3.83
N PHE A 314 4.49 6.96 -3.23
CA PHE A 314 3.62 7.21 -2.08
C PHE A 314 4.30 7.84 -0.87
N ALA A 315 5.61 7.63 -0.70
CA ALA A 315 6.37 8.08 0.45
C ALA A 315 7.39 9.17 0.07
N LEU A 316 7.33 10.30 0.77
CA LEU A 316 8.43 11.25 0.84
C LEU A 316 9.38 10.80 1.95
N MET A 317 10.64 10.61 1.60
CA MET A 317 11.69 10.13 2.50
C MET A 317 12.82 11.15 2.59
N GLU A 318 13.16 11.58 3.81
CA GLU A 318 14.22 12.55 4.05
C GLU A 318 15.04 12.21 5.31
N MET A 319 16.20 12.84 5.46
CA MET A 319 17.06 12.66 6.61
C MET A 319 17.22 13.98 7.38
N ALA A 320 16.95 13.95 8.68
CA ALA A 320 17.21 15.03 9.61
C ALA A 320 17.19 14.51 11.05
N ASN A 321 18.12 14.95 11.88
CA ASN A 321 18.24 14.53 13.28
C ASN A 321 17.72 15.63 14.23
N GLU A 322 18.36 16.79 14.23
CA GLU A 322 18.00 17.86 15.13
C GLU A 322 16.73 18.60 14.72
N PRO A 323 15.92 19.12 15.66
CA PRO A 323 14.71 19.86 15.35
C PRO A 323 14.92 20.99 14.34
N GLY A 324 14.16 20.99 13.26
CA GLY A 324 14.26 21.97 12.17
C GLY A 324 15.41 21.75 11.19
N GLU A 325 16.25 20.76 11.41
CA GLU A 325 17.36 20.45 10.50
C GLU A 325 16.88 20.08 9.08
N ILE A 326 15.69 19.52 8.95
CA ILE A 326 15.06 19.20 7.68
C ILE A 326 15.07 20.37 6.69
N PHE A 327 14.94 21.60 7.15
CA PHE A 327 14.92 22.80 6.31
C PHE A 327 16.31 23.39 6.00
N LYS A 328 17.38 22.81 6.53
CA LYS A 328 18.76 23.22 6.22
C LYS A 328 19.30 22.55 4.95
N ARG A 329 18.58 21.58 4.39
CA ARG A 329 18.98 20.88 3.17
C ARG A 329 18.68 21.74 1.95
N GLU A 330 19.68 22.00 1.10
CA GLU A 330 19.55 22.83 -0.11
C GLU A 330 18.45 22.33 -1.08
N SER A 331 18.26 21.00 -1.16
CA SER A 331 17.28 20.38 -2.07
C SER A 331 15.86 20.31 -1.51
N ILE A 332 15.62 20.68 -0.24
CA ILE A 332 14.33 20.37 0.43
C ILE A 332 13.12 21.01 -0.25
N ASP A 333 13.22 22.25 -0.68
CA ASP A 333 12.11 22.93 -1.36
C ASP A 333 11.77 22.28 -2.71
N SER A 334 12.77 21.82 -3.46
CA SER A 334 12.54 21.07 -4.71
C SER A 334 11.92 19.71 -4.44
N THR A 335 12.37 19.01 -3.40
CA THR A 335 11.81 17.72 -2.97
C THR A 335 10.35 17.86 -2.56
N ILE A 336 10.03 18.87 -1.73
CA ILE A 336 8.65 19.18 -1.34
C ILE A 336 7.79 19.48 -2.57
N ASN A 337 8.26 20.35 -3.48
CA ASN A 337 7.50 20.70 -4.68
C ASN A 337 7.23 19.48 -5.58
N ASN A 338 8.22 18.59 -5.75
CA ASN A 338 8.05 17.36 -6.53
C ASN A 338 7.02 16.42 -5.90
N TYR A 339 7.04 16.27 -4.57
CA TYR A 339 6.06 15.45 -3.87
C TYR A 339 4.66 16.05 -3.93
N VAL A 340 4.53 17.36 -3.69
CA VAL A 340 3.26 18.11 -3.83
C VAL A 340 2.70 17.96 -5.24
N ASN A 341 3.53 18.05 -6.28
CA ASN A 341 3.12 17.83 -7.67
C ASN A 341 2.58 16.42 -7.87
N SER A 342 3.28 15.40 -7.38
CA SER A 342 2.82 14.01 -7.49
C SER A 342 1.49 13.78 -6.79
N VAL A 343 1.33 14.27 -5.56
CA VAL A 343 0.09 14.15 -4.80
C VAL A 343 -1.07 14.92 -5.46
N PHE A 344 -0.79 16.13 -5.93
CA PHE A 344 -1.78 16.94 -6.68
C PHE A 344 -2.28 16.19 -7.91
N GLU A 345 -1.38 15.62 -8.72
CA GLU A 345 -1.73 14.89 -9.94
C GLU A 345 -2.66 13.70 -9.66
N ILE A 346 -2.37 12.96 -8.57
CA ILE A 346 -3.19 11.83 -8.13
C ILE A 346 -4.58 12.30 -7.70
N MET A 347 -4.67 13.34 -6.87
CA MET A 347 -5.94 13.89 -6.40
C MET A 347 -6.75 14.45 -7.55
N HIS A 348 -6.15 15.23 -8.42
CA HIS A 348 -6.80 15.83 -9.58
C HIS A 348 -7.32 14.77 -10.59
N LYS A 349 -6.56 13.69 -10.81
CA LYS A 349 -6.99 12.55 -11.63
C LYS A 349 -8.22 11.84 -11.04
N ASN A 350 -8.34 11.82 -9.71
CA ASN A 350 -9.46 11.19 -9.00
C ASN A 350 -10.68 12.13 -8.84
N MET A 351 -10.56 13.41 -9.16
CA MET A 351 -11.68 14.37 -9.14
C MET A 351 -12.29 14.62 -10.54
N LYS A 352 -11.65 14.13 -11.60
CA LYS A 352 -12.16 14.13 -12.97
C LYS A 352 -13.02 12.91 -13.24
#